data_5d1f3da18dbf07c07efc7a2955ddd646
#
_entry.id   5d1f3da18dbf07c07efc7a2955ddd646
#
_cell.length_a   1.000
_cell.length_b   1.000
_cell.length_c   1.000
_cell.angle_alpha   90.00
_cell.angle_beta   90.00
_cell.angle_gamma   90.00
#
_symmetry.space_group_name_H-M   'P 1'
#
loop_
_entity.id
_entity.type
_entity.pdbx_description
1 polymer ?
#
loop_
_entity_poly.entity_id
_entity_poly.type
_entity_poly.pdbx_seq_one_letter_code
_entity_poly.pdbx_strand_id
1 'polypeptide(L)'
;PNRLFFKELNGVEYVYAAKNSIGMETAGILRDQLPALVSGLNFPKNMRWGGYDLKFVRPIRWLTVMFGQDVIPFELAGVASGNVTQGHRFLGNPVKLRNASDYAESLKSQFVIADIDERQKNILEQIRNLAEEKGWDIQINDDLLEEVTQLVEYPTVLYGGFDPEFLTIPKDVLITSMREHQRYFPVMDREGNLLPYFVAVRNGDRTSLEQVAKGNEKVLRARLSDAMFFYEEDLKMPIENALNRLESTIFHEELGTIGDKVRRIGRIAEMLCARVQADPVTVEDVKRAAAICKFDLASQMVYEFPELQGVMGEDYARKAGEKETVARAIFEHYQ
;
A
#
# COMPACT_ATOMS: atom_id res chain seq x y z
N PRO A 1 -22.40 42.46 31.41
CA PRO A 1 -21.50 43.56 31.77
C PRO A 1 -20.19 42.96 32.25
N ASN A 2 -19.11 43.29 31.53
CA ASN A 2 -17.78 42.87 31.90
C ASN A 2 -17.42 43.51 33.24
N ARG A 3 -17.12 42.70 34.24
CA ARG A 3 -16.54 43.26 35.49
C ARG A 3 -15.07 43.53 35.21
N LEU A 4 -14.72 44.82 35.20
CA LEU A 4 -13.33 45.25 35.24
C LEU A 4 -12.85 45.19 36.70
N PHE A 5 -11.67 44.67 36.92
CA PHE A 5 -11.01 44.64 38.22
C PHE A 5 -9.49 44.81 38.04
N PHE A 6 -8.86 45.34 39.07
CA PHE A 6 -7.41 45.51 39.07
C PHE A 6 -6.74 44.32 39.76
N LYS A 7 -5.64 43.87 39.21
CA LYS A 7 -4.79 42.84 39.82
C LYS A 7 -3.35 43.24 39.65
N GLU A 8 -2.61 43.20 40.72
CA GLU A 8 -1.17 43.44 40.74
C GLU A 8 -0.42 42.17 40.30
N LEU A 9 0.52 42.33 39.37
CA LEU A 9 1.42 41.26 38.90
C LEU A 9 2.84 41.84 38.89
N ASN A 10 3.77 41.27 39.66
CA ASN A 10 5.14 41.73 39.79
C ASN A 10 5.32 43.21 40.13
N GLY A 11 4.49 43.77 41.02
CA GLY A 11 4.55 45.16 41.44
C GLY A 11 3.92 46.18 40.49
N VAL A 12 3.27 45.70 39.42
CA VAL A 12 2.55 46.53 38.45
C VAL A 12 1.07 46.18 38.49
N GLU A 13 0.23 47.21 38.59
CA GLU A 13 -1.23 47.06 38.61
C GLU A 13 -1.76 46.98 37.17
N TYR A 14 -2.47 45.90 36.84
CA TYR A 14 -3.13 45.67 35.56
C TYR A 14 -4.65 45.67 35.67
N VAL A 15 -5.29 46.16 34.63
CA VAL A 15 -6.75 46.08 34.49
C VAL A 15 -7.14 44.76 33.85
N TYR A 16 -7.94 43.99 34.52
CA TYR A 16 -8.49 42.72 34.03
C TYR A 16 -9.99 42.88 33.74
N ALA A 17 -10.43 42.20 32.68
CA ALA A 17 -11.85 42.07 32.34
C ALA A 17 -12.27 40.59 32.49
N ALA A 18 -13.24 40.33 33.36
CA ALA A 18 -13.87 39.03 33.44
C ALA A 18 -15.01 38.96 32.42
N LYS A 19 -14.89 38.10 31.43
CA LYS A 19 -15.95 37.78 30.47
C LYS A 19 -16.50 36.38 30.80
N ASN A 20 -17.76 36.31 31.21
CA ASN A 20 -18.47 35.06 31.29
C ASN A 20 -18.96 34.69 29.89
N SER A 21 -18.46 33.61 29.33
CA SER A 21 -19.05 32.98 28.16
C SER A 21 -19.85 31.77 28.63
N ILE A 22 -21.12 31.75 28.32
CA ILE A 22 -21.97 30.57 28.57
C ILE A 22 -21.56 29.53 27.53
N GLY A 23 -21.15 28.35 27.98
CA GLY A 23 -20.89 27.22 27.10
C GLY A 23 -22.18 26.72 26.44
N MET A 24 -22.03 26.05 25.30
CA MET A 24 -23.12 25.32 24.65
C MET A 24 -23.10 23.85 25.11
N GLU A 25 -24.25 23.22 25.13
CA GLU A 25 -24.33 21.77 25.37
C GLU A 25 -23.65 21.01 24.27
N THR A 26 -22.83 20.03 24.64
CA THR A 26 -22.04 19.19 23.69
C THR A 26 -22.92 18.53 22.63
N ALA A 27 -24.07 17.99 22.99
CA ALA A 27 -25.02 17.39 22.07
C ALA A 27 -25.50 18.36 20.96
N GLY A 28 -25.73 19.63 21.32
CA GLY A 28 -26.12 20.70 20.38
C GLY A 28 -24.96 21.00 19.40
N ILE A 29 -23.75 21.16 19.93
CA ILE A 29 -22.57 21.41 19.10
C ILE A 29 -22.34 20.23 18.12
N LEU A 30 -22.40 18.99 18.58
CA LEU A 30 -22.23 17.80 17.75
C LEU A 30 -23.27 17.74 16.63
N ARG A 31 -24.56 17.94 16.96
CA ARG A 31 -25.64 17.97 15.97
C ARG A 31 -25.37 18.97 14.84
N ASP A 32 -24.88 20.15 15.18
CA ASP A 32 -24.70 21.25 14.23
C ASP A 32 -23.39 21.12 13.43
N GLN A 33 -22.35 20.49 13.99
CA GLN A 33 -21.03 20.40 13.37
C GLN A 33 -20.76 19.08 12.60
N LEU A 34 -21.33 17.95 13.05
CA LEU A 34 -21.04 16.64 12.43
C LEU A 34 -21.41 16.54 10.95
N PRO A 35 -22.56 17.10 10.47
CA PRO A 35 -22.85 17.09 9.04
C PRO A 35 -21.77 17.77 8.21
N ALA A 36 -21.27 18.92 8.66
CA ALA A 36 -20.20 19.65 7.99
C ALA A 36 -18.86 18.89 8.04
N LEU A 37 -18.55 18.27 9.18
CA LEU A 37 -17.35 17.46 9.34
C LEU A 37 -17.34 16.27 8.36
N VAL A 38 -18.43 15.50 8.30
CA VAL A 38 -18.52 14.34 7.37
C VAL A 38 -18.48 14.78 5.92
N SER A 39 -19.18 15.88 5.56
CA SER A 39 -19.19 16.43 4.21
C SER A 39 -17.84 17.02 3.80
N GLY A 40 -17.03 17.45 4.76
CA GLY A 40 -15.69 18.01 4.55
C GLY A 40 -14.58 16.96 4.37
N LEU A 41 -14.86 15.67 4.56
CA LEU A 41 -13.87 14.61 4.35
C LEU A 41 -13.52 14.49 2.85
N ASN A 42 -12.24 14.57 2.54
CA ASN A 42 -11.72 14.45 1.19
C ASN A 42 -11.05 13.08 0.97
N PHE A 43 -11.34 12.47 -0.18
CA PHE A 43 -10.78 11.20 -0.59
C PHE A 43 -10.14 11.33 -1.98
N PRO A 44 -9.02 10.67 -2.27
CA PRO A 44 -8.40 10.67 -3.61
C PRO A 44 -9.35 10.20 -4.71
N LYS A 45 -10.20 9.22 -4.37
CA LYS A 45 -11.29 8.74 -5.22
C LYS A 45 -12.59 8.83 -4.47
N ASN A 46 -13.58 9.50 -5.04
CA ASN A 46 -14.91 9.65 -4.48
C ASN A 46 -15.98 9.48 -5.56
N MET A 47 -17.23 9.31 -5.12
CA MET A 47 -18.38 9.19 -6.00
C MET A 47 -19.57 9.98 -5.45
N ARG A 48 -20.52 10.30 -6.33
CA ARG A 48 -21.87 10.75 -6.00
C ARG A 48 -22.85 9.60 -6.17
N TRP A 49 -23.96 9.63 -5.49
CA TRP A 49 -25.01 8.60 -5.62
C TRP A 49 -26.41 9.19 -5.34
N GLY A 50 -27.44 8.53 -5.88
CA GLY A 50 -28.85 8.77 -5.55
C GLY A 50 -29.37 10.18 -5.79
N GLY A 51 -28.71 11.02 -6.56
CA GLY A 51 -29.10 12.42 -6.77
C GLY A 51 -28.63 13.38 -5.67
N TYR A 52 -27.82 12.96 -4.72
CA TYR A 52 -27.19 13.79 -3.70
C TYR A 52 -25.93 14.46 -4.23
N ASP A 53 -25.69 15.71 -3.83
CA ASP A 53 -24.47 16.45 -4.17
C ASP A 53 -23.25 16.04 -3.34
N LEU A 54 -23.45 15.29 -2.26
CA LEU A 54 -22.39 14.79 -1.40
C LEU A 54 -21.43 13.89 -2.19
N LYS A 55 -20.13 14.18 -2.05
CA LYS A 55 -19.06 13.33 -2.55
C LYS A 55 -18.45 12.55 -1.40
N PHE A 56 -18.41 11.23 -1.51
CA PHE A 56 -17.83 10.36 -0.49
C PHE A 56 -17.14 9.15 -1.15
N VAL A 57 -16.30 8.43 -0.40
CA VAL A 57 -15.58 7.25 -0.94
C VAL A 57 -16.54 6.15 -1.37
N ARG A 58 -17.66 5.98 -0.66
CA ARG A 58 -18.74 5.02 -0.97
C ARG A 58 -20.07 5.59 -0.48
N PRO A 59 -21.23 5.13 -1.01
CA PRO A 59 -22.53 5.52 -0.49
C PRO A 59 -22.67 5.23 1.00
N ILE A 60 -23.02 6.25 1.77
CA ILE A 60 -23.31 6.11 3.20
C ILE A 60 -24.62 5.35 3.34
N ARG A 61 -24.64 4.30 4.17
CA ARG A 61 -25.81 3.43 4.39
C ARG A 61 -26.37 3.54 5.80
N TRP A 62 -25.53 3.88 6.77
CA TRP A 62 -25.94 4.13 8.15
C TRP A 62 -25.00 5.15 8.79
N LEU A 63 -25.50 5.81 9.81
CA LEU A 63 -24.74 6.73 10.66
C LEU A 63 -25.02 6.36 12.12
N THR A 64 -24.00 5.91 12.81
CA THR A 64 -24.09 5.60 14.25
C THR A 64 -23.44 6.74 15.00
N VAL A 65 -24.26 7.54 15.71
CA VAL A 65 -23.79 8.75 16.37
C VAL A 65 -24.44 8.87 17.74
N MET A 66 -23.61 8.75 18.77
CA MET A 66 -24.04 8.80 20.16
C MET A 66 -23.11 9.64 21.02
N PHE A 67 -23.68 10.25 22.05
CA PHE A 67 -22.97 10.87 23.15
C PHE A 67 -23.48 10.28 24.48
N GLY A 68 -22.67 9.44 25.10
CA GLY A 68 -23.15 8.60 26.20
C GLY A 68 -24.25 7.65 25.73
N GLN A 69 -25.44 7.79 26.30
CA GLN A 69 -26.63 7.00 25.96
C GLN A 69 -27.53 7.66 24.89
N ASP A 70 -27.29 8.94 24.61
CA ASP A 70 -28.15 9.73 23.73
C ASP A 70 -27.70 9.66 22.29
N VAL A 71 -28.65 9.50 21.38
CA VAL A 71 -28.43 9.65 19.94
C VAL A 71 -28.35 11.14 19.59
N ILE A 72 -27.31 11.53 18.86
CA ILE A 72 -27.21 12.88 18.31
C ILE A 72 -27.93 12.91 16.96
N PRO A 73 -29.11 13.55 16.87
CA PRO A 73 -29.94 13.48 15.67
C PRO A 73 -29.46 14.43 14.59
N PHE A 74 -29.11 13.90 13.44
CA PHE A 74 -28.96 14.64 12.17
C PHE A 74 -29.18 13.70 10.98
N GLU A 75 -29.28 14.25 9.79
CA GLU A 75 -29.43 13.51 8.53
C GLU A 75 -28.36 13.94 7.52
N LEU A 76 -27.84 12.99 6.76
CA LEU A 76 -26.88 13.27 5.69
C LEU A 76 -27.16 12.33 4.51
N ALA A 77 -27.36 12.90 3.32
CA ALA A 77 -27.66 12.15 2.08
C ALA A 77 -28.81 11.12 2.25
N GLY A 78 -29.89 11.52 2.92
CA GLY A 78 -31.07 10.69 3.16
C GLY A 78 -30.88 9.61 4.24
N VAL A 79 -29.76 9.64 4.99
CA VAL A 79 -29.50 8.69 6.08
C VAL A 79 -29.57 9.44 7.41
N ALA A 80 -30.54 9.08 8.23
CA ALA A 80 -30.64 9.58 9.60
C ALA A 80 -29.64 8.87 10.53
N SER A 81 -29.07 9.63 11.45
CA SER A 81 -28.24 9.09 12.52
C SER A 81 -29.05 8.26 13.51
N GLY A 82 -28.39 7.29 14.13
CA GLY A 82 -29.02 6.39 15.09
C GLY A 82 -28.02 5.74 16.04
N ASN A 83 -28.48 4.73 16.74
CA ASN A 83 -27.67 3.89 17.63
C ASN A 83 -27.53 2.45 17.14
N VAL A 84 -27.82 2.19 15.86
CA VAL A 84 -27.64 0.87 15.25
C VAL A 84 -26.39 0.90 14.37
N THR A 85 -25.50 -0.06 14.59
CA THR A 85 -24.32 -0.30 13.73
C THR A 85 -24.41 -1.67 13.09
N GLN A 86 -23.60 -1.92 12.07
CA GLN A 86 -23.56 -3.20 11.36
C GLN A 86 -22.35 -4.01 11.82
N GLY A 87 -22.55 -5.30 12.03
CA GLY A 87 -21.45 -6.25 12.19
C GLY A 87 -20.83 -6.64 10.86
N HIS A 88 -19.92 -7.62 10.90
CA HIS A 88 -19.29 -8.17 9.71
C HIS A 88 -20.33 -8.65 8.69
N ARG A 89 -20.14 -8.30 7.43
CA ARG A 89 -21.13 -8.47 6.35
C ARG A 89 -21.72 -9.89 6.24
N PHE A 90 -20.92 -10.92 6.50
CA PHE A 90 -21.32 -12.31 6.34
C PHE A 90 -21.45 -13.07 7.66
N LEU A 91 -20.76 -12.64 8.72
CA LEU A 91 -20.69 -13.33 10.00
C LEU A 91 -21.50 -12.64 11.09
N GLY A 92 -21.68 -11.32 10.98
CA GLY A 92 -22.33 -10.48 11.98
C GLY A 92 -23.75 -10.09 11.63
N ASN A 93 -24.40 -9.46 12.60
CA ASN A 93 -25.74 -8.90 12.50
C ASN A 93 -25.72 -7.43 12.90
N PRO A 94 -26.77 -6.64 12.57
CA PRO A 94 -26.96 -5.32 13.13
C PRO A 94 -27.03 -5.37 14.66
N VAL A 95 -26.40 -4.41 15.30
CA VAL A 95 -26.36 -4.30 16.76
C VAL A 95 -26.87 -2.93 17.18
N LYS A 96 -27.77 -2.89 18.15
CA LYS A 96 -28.27 -1.68 18.77
C LYS A 96 -27.47 -1.37 20.04
N LEU A 97 -26.76 -0.24 20.02
CA LEU A 97 -25.96 0.22 21.15
C LEU A 97 -26.85 0.88 22.22
N ARG A 98 -26.50 0.66 23.48
CA ARG A 98 -27.13 1.31 24.63
C ARG A 98 -26.32 2.54 25.07
N ASN A 99 -25.02 2.47 24.92
CA ASN A 99 -24.08 3.54 25.25
C ASN A 99 -22.98 3.59 24.18
N ALA A 100 -22.43 4.79 23.94
CA ALA A 100 -21.30 4.97 23.03
C ALA A 100 -20.07 4.14 23.44
N SER A 101 -19.84 3.92 24.73
CA SER A 101 -18.77 3.08 25.27
C SER A 101 -18.89 1.61 24.89
N ASP A 102 -20.07 1.14 24.54
CA ASP A 102 -20.31 -0.28 24.21
C ASP A 102 -19.88 -0.60 22.75
N TYR A 103 -19.51 0.40 21.96
CA TYR A 103 -19.30 0.30 20.52
C TYR A 103 -18.27 -0.79 20.15
N ALA A 104 -17.07 -0.71 20.70
CA ALA A 104 -15.98 -1.62 20.33
C ALA A 104 -16.33 -3.10 20.67
N GLU A 105 -16.79 -3.37 21.89
CA GLU A 105 -17.14 -4.73 22.31
C GLU A 105 -18.36 -5.26 21.58
N SER A 106 -19.35 -4.42 21.31
CA SER A 106 -20.53 -4.79 20.53
C SER A 106 -20.15 -5.19 19.10
N LEU A 107 -19.26 -4.44 18.45
CA LEU A 107 -18.75 -4.78 17.12
C LEU A 107 -17.90 -6.05 17.14
N LYS A 108 -17.05 -6.23 18.15
CA LYS A 108 -16.20 -7.41 18.30
C LYS A 108 -17.06 -8.68 18.43
N SER A 109 -18.17 -8.61 19.18
CA SER A 109 -19.15 -9.72 19.28
C SER A 109 -19.83 -10.04 17.94
N GLN A 110 -19.77 -9.13 16.97
CA GLN A 110 -20.31 -9.26 15.63
C GLN A 110 -19.22 -9.33 14.55
N PHE A 111 -18.05 -9.85 14.92
CA PHE A 111 -16.91 -10.10 14.03
C PHE A 111 -16.36 -8.84 13.34
N VAL A 112 -16.27 -7.74 14.09
CA VAL A 112 -15.60 -6.51 13.65
C VAL A 112 -14.69 -6.00 14.78
N ILE A 113 -13.40 -6.01 14.57
CA ILE A 113 -12.42 -5.38 15.46
C ILE A 113 -12.26 -3.93 15.01
N ALA A 114 -12.91 -3.00 15.71
CA ALA A 114 -12.96 -1.60 15.34
C ALA A 114 -11.62 -0.89 15.56
N ASP A 115 -10.89 -1.26 16.62
CA ASP A 115 -9.59 -0.72 16.96
C ASP A 115 -8.53 -1.21 15.97
N ILE A 116 -7.81 -0.26 15.34
CA ILE A 116 -6.82 -0.56 14.30
C ILE A 116 -5.59 -1.24 14.91
N ASP A 117 -5.14 -0.77 16.07
CA ASP A 117 -3.94 -1.29 16.73
C ASP A 117 -4.19 -2.73 17.23
N GLU A 118 -5.37 -2.98 17.79
CA GLU A 118 -5.80 -4.34 18.17
C GLU A 118 -5.85 -5.28 16.96
N ARG A 119 -6.38 -4.79 15.85
CA ARG A 119 -6.50 -5.56 14.60
C ARG A 119 -5.14 -5.90 14.01
N GLN A 120 -4.22 -4.93 13.94
CA GLN A 120 -2.85 -5.12 13.47
C GLN A 120 -2.09 -6.10 14.36
N LYS A 121 -2.19 -5.94 15.69
CA LYS A 121 -1.58 -6.84 16.66
C LYS A 121 -2.08 -8.26 16.49
N ASN A 122 -3.38 -8.45 16.26
CA ASN A 122 -3.97 -9.76 16.03
C ASN A 122 -3.42 -10.42 14.76
N ILE A 123 -3.24 -9.66 13.67
CA ILE A 123 -2.59 -10.16 12.45
C ILE A 123 -1.16 -10.61 12.74
N LEU A 124 -0.36 -9.78 13.38
CA LEU A 124 1.03 -10.07 13.71
C LEU A 124 1.19 -11.31 14.60
N GLU A 125 0.35 -11.46 15.61
CA GLU A 125 0.35 -12.63 16.49
C GLU A 125 0.06 -13.92 15.71
N GLN A 126 -0.92 -13.89 14.82
CA GLN A 126 -1.25 -15.05 13.99
C GLN A 126 -0.11 -15.38 13.00
N ILE A 127 0.51 -14.38 12.37
CA ILE A 127 1.67 -14.58 11.47
C ILE A 127 2.84 -15.18 12.23
N ARG A 128 3.17 -14.68 13.42
CA ARG A 128 4.27 -15.21 14.26
C ARG A 128 4.03 -16.64 14.68
N ASN A 129 2.82 -16.96 15.13
CA ASN A 129 2.45 -18.33 15.50
C ASN A 129 2.58 -19.30 14.31
N LEU A 130 2.17 -18.87 13.13
CA LEU A 130 2.33 -19.66 11.89
C LEU A 130 3.81 -19.83 11.53
N ALA A 131 4.61 -18.77 11.63
CA ALA A 131 6.04 -18.81 11.38
C ALA A 131 6.76 -19.80 12.31
N GLU A 132 6.45 -19.77 13.61
CA GLU A 132 6.99 -20.71 14.59
C GLU A 132 6.57 -22.15 14.32
N GLU A 133 5.26 -22.37 14.03
CA GLU A 133 4.73 -23.72 13.74
C GLU A 133 5.42 -24.37 12.53
N LYS A 134 5.68 -23.60 11.49
CA LYS A 134 6.25 -24.09 10.22
C LYS A 134 7.78 -23.99 10.15
N GLY A 135 8.40 -23.25 11.05
CA GLY A 135 9.83 -22.94 10.99
C GLY A 135 10.19 -22.01 9.83
N TRP A 136 9.27 -21.11 9.44
CA TRP A 136 9.40 -20.18 8.34
C TRP A 136 9.87 -18.81 8.81
N ASP A 137 10.50 -18.06 7.90
CA ASP A 137 10.70 -16.61 8.00
C ASP A 137 9.69 -15.92 7.07
N ILE A 138 8.66 -15.30 7.66
CA ILE A 138 7.62 -14.61 6.90
C ILE A 138 7.99 -13.14 6.82
N GLN A 139 8.20 -12.64 5.60
CA GLN A 139 8.66 -11.28 5.35
C GLN A 139 7.54 -10.27 5.57
N ILE A 140 7.55 -9.64 6.74
CA ILE A 140 6.60 -8.59 7.11
C ILE A 140 7.17 -7.24 6.65
N ASN A 141 6.48 -6.60 5.73
CA ASN A 141 6.71 -5.22 5.33
C ASN A 141 5.65 -4.34 6.00
N ASP A 142 6.06 -3.23 6.61
CA ASP A 142 5.17 -2.37 7.40
C ASP A 142 4.07 -1.75 6.56
N ASP A 143 4.37 -1.30 5.33
CA ASP A 143 3.37 -0.71 4.42
C ASP A 143 2.32 -1.74 4.02
N LEU A 144 2.75 -2.98 3.69
CA LEU A 144 1.84 -4.08 3.38
C LEU A 144 0.98 -4.46 4.60
N LEU A 145 1.57 -4.50 5.79
CA LEU A 145 0.86 -4.80 7.02
C LEU A 145 -0.20 -3.74 7.31
N GLU A 146 0.14 -2.45 7.16
CA GLU A 146 -0.80 -1.34 7.32
C GLU A 146 -1.95 -1.47 6.31
N GLU A 147 -1.64 -1.66 5.03
CA GLU A 147 -2.66 -1.83 3.99
C GLU A 147 -3.59 -3.00 4.29
N VAL A 148 -3.04 -4.18 4.60
CA VAL A 148 -3.82 -5.38 4.93
C VAL A 148 -4.69 -5.15 6.17
N THR A 149 -4.16 -4.46 7.18
CA THR A 149 -4.91 -4.11 8.40
C THR A 149 -6.14 -3.26 8.08
N GLN A 150 -6.04 -2.34 7.10
CA GLN A 150 -7.17 -1.51 6.69
C GLN A 150 -8.17 -2.24 5.78
N LEU A 151 -7.76 -3.32 5.10
CA LEU A 151 -8.62 -4.09 4.21
C LEU A 151 -9.53 -5.10 4.94
N VAL A 152 -9.25 -5.40 6.20
CA VAL A 152 -9.98 -6.42 6.96
C VAL A 152 -10.63 -5.85 8.22
N GLU A 153 -11.77 -6.41 8.62
CA GLU A 153 -12.47 -6.08 9.86
C GLU A 153 -12.26 -7.14 10.94
N TYR A 154 -12.12 -8.41 10.50
CA TYR A 154 -11.91 -9.58 11.38
C TYR A 154 -10.86 -10.50 10.74
N PRO A 155 -9.58 -10.30 11.07
CA PRO A 155 -8.48 -10.96 10.38
C PRO A 155 -8.33 -12.42 10.78
N THR A 156 -8.18 -13.28 9.79
CA THR A 156 -7.73 -14.67 9.96
C THR A 156 -6.57 -14.93 8.99
N VAL A 157 -5.41 -15.27 9.53
CA VAL A 157 -4.23 -15.60 8.76
C VAL A 157 -4.36 -17.03 8.21
N LEU A 158 -3.98 -17.19 6.96
CA LEU A 158 -3.88 -18.48 6.26
C LEU A 158 -2.63 -18.48 5.38
N TYR A 159 -2.23 -19.65 4.93
CA TYR A 159 -1.17 -19.81 3.94
C TYR A 159 -1.65 -20.65 2.76
N GLY A 160 -0.98 -20.48 1.64
CA GLY A 160 -1.13 -21.31 0.45
C GLY A 160 0.22 -21.57 -0.20
N GLY A 161 0.24 -22.40 -1.22
CA GLY A 161 1.43 -22.74 -1.97
C GLY A 161 1.30 -22.41 -3.45
N PHE A 162 2.43 -22.43 -4.15
CA PHE A 162 2.49 -22.36 -5.60
C PHE A 162 3.50 -23.38 -6.14
N ASP A 163 3.50 -23.63 -7.44
CA ASP A 163 4.37 -24.61 -8.05
C ASP A 163 5.84 -24.18 -7.92
N PRO A 164 6.73 -25.03 -7.39
CA PRO A 164 8.15 -24.72 -7.28
C PRO A 164 8.83 -24.38 -8.60
N GLU A 165 8.27 -24.74 -9.74
CA GLU A 165 8.82 -24.36 -11.06
C GLU A 165 8.94 -22.86 -11.23
N PHE A 166 8.03 -22.06 -10.62
CA PHE A 166 8.10 -20.60 -10.67
C PHE A 166 9.32 -20.01 -9.94
N LEU A 167 9.97 -20.74 -9.05
CA LEU A 167 11.21 -20.31 -8.40
C LEU A 167 12.40 -20.18 -9.37
N THR A 168 12.24 -20.57 -10.63
CA THR A 168 13.25 -20.39 -11.70
C THR A 168 13.33 -18.96 -12.22
N ILE A 169 12.30 -18.14 -12.02
CA ILE A 169 12.32 -16.72 -12.35
C ILE A 169 12.85 -15.89 -11.16
N PRO A 170 13.33 -14.66 -11.39
CA PRO A 170 13.89 -13.84 -10.31
C PRO A 170 12.93 -13.69 -9.12
N LYS A 171 13.44 -13.88 -7.91
CA LYS A 171 12.63 -13.82 -6.69
C LYS A 171 11.85 -12.50 -6.54
N ASP A 172 12.42 -11.38 -7.02
CA ASP A 172 11.81 -10.06 -6.93
C ASP A 172 10.51 -9.98 -7.74
N VAL A 173 10.41 -10.69 -8.86
CA VAL A 173 9.17 -10.82 -9.65
C VAL A 173 8.08 -11.51 -8.85
N LEU A 174 8.44 -12.63 -8.19
CA LEU A 174 7.50 -13.39 -7.35
C LEU A 174 7.03 -12.57 -6.14
N ILE A 175 7.99 -11.92 -5.47
CA ILE A 175 7.70 -11.07 -4.31
C ILE A 175 6.79 -9.91 -4.70
N THR A 176 7.09 -9.23 -5.81
CA THR A 176 6.25 -8.12 -6.32
C THR A 176 4.85 -8.62 -6.67
N SER A 177 4.72 -9.75 -7.37
CA SER A 177 3.41 -10.35 -7.68
C SER A 177 2.60 -10.66 -6.43
N MET A 178 3.24 -11.18 -5.39
CA MET A 178 2.59 -11.48 -4.11
C MET A 178 2.20 -10.21 -3.35
N ARG A 179 3.11 -9.26 -3.19
CA ARG A 179 2.91 -8.07 -2.36
C ARG A 179 2.02 -7.04 -3.03
N GLU A 180 2.39 -6.60 -4.23
CA GLU A 180 1.74 -5.46 -4.87
C GLU A 180 0.38 -5.82 -5.50
N HIS A 181 0.23 -7.07 -5.97
CA HIS A 181 -0.97 -7.46 -6.69
C HIS A 181 -1.97 -8.26 -5.84
N GLN A 182 -1.47 -9.05 -4.89
CA GLN A 182 -2.32 -9.95 -4.10
C GLN A 182 -2.38 -9.61 -2.62
N ARG A 183 -1.51 -8.74 -2.13
CA ARG A 183 -1.40 -8.40 -0.70
C ARG A 183 -1.04 -9.62 0.16
N TYR A 184 -0.16 -10.47 -0.37
CA TYR A 184 0.35 -11.64 0.33
C TYR A 184 1.75 -11.37 0.87
N PHE A 185 2.08 -12.00 2.00
CA PHE A 185 3.41 -11.96 2.61
C PHE A 185 4.24 -13.12 2.08
N PRO A 186 5.40 -12.86 1.47
CA PRO A 186 6.33 -13.89 1.01
C PRO A 186 6.89 -14.70 2.19
N VAL A 187 7.18 -15.97 1.94
CA VAL A 187 7.76 -16.90 2.92
C VAL A 187 9.16 -17.25 2.50
N MET A 188 10.11 -17.08 3.41
CA MET A 188 11.52 -17.45 3.21
C MET A 188 11.92 -18.65 4.08
N ASP A 189 13.00 -19.30 3.71
CA ASP A 189 13.72 -20.17 4.63
C ASP A 189 14.68 -19.37 5.54
N ARG A 190 15.37 -20.04 6.45
CA ARG A 190 16.33 -19.40 7.37
C ARG A 190 17.58 -18.85 6.68
N GLU A 191 17.82 -19.22 5.43
CA GLU A 191 18.94 -18.80 4.60
C GLU A 191 18.57 -17.60 3.71
N GLY A 192 17.29 -17.17 3.74
CA GLY A 192 16.76 -16.06 2.96
C GLY A 192 16.37 -16.43 1.52
N ASN A 193 16.21 -17.71 1.22
CA ASN A 193 15.68 -18.16 -0.06
C ASN A 193 14.15 -18.15 -0.03
N LEU A 194 13.54 -17.72 -1.13
CA LEU A 194 12.09 -17.72 -1.26
C LEU A 194 11.56 -19.17 -1.30
N LEU A 195 10.62 -19.49 -0.43
CA LEU A 195 9.90 -20.75 -0.44
C LEU A 195 8.64 -20.66 -1.31
N PRO A 196 8.15 -21.78 -1.88
CA PRO A 196 6.96 -21.80 -2.72
C PRO A 196 5.67 -21.68 -1.90
N TYR A 197 5.64 -20.75 -0.96
CA TYR A 197 4.51 -20.48 -0.07
C TYR A 197 4.27 -18.97 0.07
N PHE A 198 3.04 -18.63 0.39
CA PHE A 198 2.64 -17.28 0.74
C PHE A 198 1.71 -17.30 1.95
N VAL A 199 1.67 -16.18 2.67
CA VAL A 199 0.73 -15.95 3.75
C VAL A 199 -0.23 -14.84 3.35
N ALA A 200 -1.51 -15.06 3.59
CA ALA A 200 -2.58 -14.12 3.30
C ALA A 200 -3.45 -13.89 4.54
N VAL A 201 -4.14 -12.75 4.58
CA VAL A 201 -5.09 -12.42 5.64
C VAL A 201 -6.48 -12.34 5.05
N ARG A 202 -7.35 -13.20 5.54
CA ARG A 202 -8.76 -13.23 5.20
C ARG A 202 -9.53 -12.24 6.09
N ASN A 203 -10.51 -11.54 5.52
CA ASN A 203 -11.55 -10.87 6.30
C ASN A 203 -12.66 -11.87 6.62
N GLY A 204 -12.62 -12.46 7.80
CA GLY A 204 -13.60 -13.46 8.25
C GLY A 204 -13.00 -14.50 9.20
N ASP A 205 -13.81 -15.48 9.58
CA ASP A 205 -13.45 -16.55 10.50
C ASP A 205 -12.64 -17.69 9.86
N ARG A 206 -12.40 -18.75 10.62
CA ARG A 206 -11.62 -19.93 10.18
C ARG A 206 -12.41 -20.93 9.36
N THR A 207 -13.67 -20.67 9.06
CA THR A 207 -14.52 -21.60 8.30
C THR A 207 -14.00 -21.76 6.87
N SER A 208 -13.79 -23.00 6.44
CA SER A 208 -13.37 -23.36 5.07
C SER A 208 -12.05 -22.71 4.61
N LEU A 209 -11.06 -22.51 5.50
CA LEU A 209 -9.76 -21.90 5.15
C LEU A 209 -9.05 -22.60 4.01
N GLU A 210 -9.12 -23.94 3.93
CA GLU A 210 -8.54 -24.69 2.81
C GLU A 210 -9.12 -24.27 1.45
N GLN A 211 -10.43 -24.02 1.41
CA GLN A 211 -11.09 -23.58 0.18
C GLN A 211 -10.67 -22.16 -0.21
N VAL A 212 -10.48 -21.30 0.79
CA VAL A 212 -9.96 -19.93 0.58
C VAL A 212 -8.51 -19.99 0.09
N ALA A 213 -7.66 -20.83 0.72
CA ALA A 213 -6.28 -21.05 0.29
C ALA A 213 -6.20 -21.49 -1.18
N LYS A 214 -6.98 -22.50 -1.57
CA LYS A 214 -7.06 -22.98 -2.96
C LYS A 214 -7.52 -21.89 -3.94
N GLY A 215 -8.44 -21.02 -3.51
CA GLY A 215 -8.85 -19.85 -4.30
C GLY A 215 -7.70 -18.89 -4.53
N ASN A 216 -6.96 -18.55 -3.49
CA ASN A 216 -5.80 -17.67 -3.54
C ASN A 216 -4.65 -18.27 -4.36
N GLU A 217 -4.37 -19.57 -4.20
CA GLU A 217 -3.38 -20.32 -5.00
C GLU A 217 -3.70 -20.25 -6.50
N LYS A 218 -4.97 -20.41 -6.87
CA LYS A 218 -5.41 -20.33 -8.26
C LYS A 218 -5.18 -18.93 -8.87
N VAL A 219 -5.47 -17.87 -8.10
CA VAL A 219 -5.26 -16.49 -8.55
C VAL A 219 -3.76 -16.21 -8.69
N LEU A 220 -2.96 -16.59 -7.69
CA LEU A 220 -1.51 -16.40 -7.73
C LEU A 220 -0.87 -17.17 -8.88
N ARG A 221 -1.26 -18.44 -9.09
CA ARG A 221 -0.76 -19.25 -10.20
C ARG A 221 -0.96 -18.57 -11.55
N ALA A 222 -2.12 -18.00 -11.82
CA ALA A 222 -2.36 -17.30 -13.08
C ALA A 222 -1.40 -16.12 -13.27
N ARG A 223 -1.16 -15.33 -12.24
CA ARG A 223 -0.21 -14.21 -12.26
C ARG A 223 1.24 -14.66 -12.43
N LEU A 224 1.64 -15.73 -11.75
CA LEU A 224 3.00 -16.28 -11.88
C LEU A 224 3.23 -16.91 -13.25
N SER A 225 2.21 -17.53 -13.85
CA SER A 225 2.30 -18.07 -15.22
C SER A 225 2.47 -16.94 -16.25
N ASP A 226 1.74 -15.82 -16.08
CA ASP A 226 1.92 -14.65 -16.95
C ASP A 226 3.32 -14.05 -16.79
N ALA A 227 3.80 -13.91 -15.54
CA ALA A 227 5.15 -13.42 -15.27
C ALA A 227 6.24 -14.32 -15.85
N MET A 228 6.11 -15.64 -15.73
CA MET A 228 7.04 -16.61 -16.32
C MET A 228 7.08 -16.50 -17.83
N PHE A 229 5.91 -16.39 -18.46
CA PHE A 229 5.81 -16.18 -19.90
C PHE A 229 6.50 -14.90 -20.35
N PHE A 230 6.27 -13.77 -19.67
CA PHE A 230 6.93 -12.50 -20.00
C PHE A 230 8.45 -12.60 -19.81
N TYR A 231 8.91 -13.23 -18.74
CA TYR A 231 10.33 -13.42 -18.49
C TYR A 231 11.01 -14.23 -19.61
N GLU A 232 10.42 -15.35 -20.01
CA GLU A 232 10.94 -16.20 -21.08
C GLU A 232 10.94 -15.51 -22.46
N GLU A 233 9.92 -14.71 -22.77
CA GLU A 233 9.85 -13.94 -24.02
C GLU A 233 10.87 -12.78 -24.03
N ASP A 234 11.04 -12.09 -22.91
CA ASP A 234 11.99 -11.01 -22.80
C ASP A 234 13.45 -11.49 -22.93
N LEU A 235 13.77 -12.67 -22.40
CA LEU A 235 15.10 -13.30 -22.58
C LEU A 235 15.45 -13.60 -24.04
N LYS A 236 14.47 -13.72 -24.93
CA LYS A 236 14.68 -13.91 -26.37
C LYS A 236 14.98 -12.60 -27.10
N MET A 237 14.77 -11.46 -26.46
CA MET A 237 14.95 -10.14 -27.06
C MET A 237 16.40 -9.65 -26.88
N PRO A 238 17.20 -9.48 -27.95
CA PRO A 238 18.50 -8.86 -27.85
C PRO A 238 18.42 -7.44 -27.30
N ILE A 239 19.43 -7.03 -26.51
CA ILE A 239 19.50 -5.68 -25.92
C ILE A 239 19.39 -4.60 -27.01
N GLU A 240 20.02 -4.79 -28.14
CA GLU A 240 19.99 -3.85 -29.28
C GLU A 240 18.58 -3.63 -29.82
N ASN A 241 17.76 -4.68 -29.83
CA ASN A 241 16.35 -4.57 -30.23
C ASN A 241 15.53 -3.78 -29.21
N ALA A 242 15.81 -3.96 -27.92
CA ALA A 242 15.22 -3.17 -26.87
C ALA A 242 15.61 -1.68 -26.99
N LEU A 243 16.88 -1.38 -27.22
CA LEU A 243 17.37 -0.02 -27.45
C LEU A 243 16.69 0.64 -28.66
N ASN A 244 16.51 -0.08 -29.76
CA ASN A 244 15.78 0.42 -30.94
C ASN A 244 14.34 0.82 -30.63
N ARG A 245 13.64 0.06 -29.75
CA ARG A 245 12.29 0.45 -29.30
C ARG A 245 12.29 1.74 -28.51
N LEU A 246 13.33 2.01 -27.72
CA LEU A 246 13.46 3.24 -26.94
C LEU A 246 13.61 4.49 -27.80
N GLU A 247 14.08 4.36 -29.05
CA GLU A 247 14.16 5.48 -29.99
C GLU A 247 12.78 6.06 -30.39
N SER A 248 11.73 5.25 -30.28
CA SER A 248 10.35 5.67 -30.56
C SER A 248 9.52 5.90 -29.28
N THR A 249 10.05 5.57 -28.10
CA THR A 249 9.35 5.73 -26.83
C THR A 249 9.51 7.16 -26.33
N ILE A 250 8.42 7.93 -26.33
CA ILE A 250 8.43 9.34 -25.88
C ILE A 250 8.67 9.39 -24.39
N PHE A 251 9.69 10.15 -23.98
CA PHE A 251 9.94 10.47 -22.57
C PHE A 251 9.21 11.76 -22.17
N HIS A 252 9.33 12.82 -22.98
CA HIS A 252 8.67 14.10 -22.75
C HIS A 252 8.62 14.85 -24.09
N GLU A 253 7.54 15.57 -24.38
CA GLU A 253 7.32 16.26 -25.66
C GLU A 253 8.50 17.19 -26.03
N GLU A 254 9.03 17.95 -25.08
CA GLU A 254 10.14 18.89 -25.30
C GLU A 254 11.53 18.25 -25.18
N LEU A 255 11.66 17.11 -24.49
CA LEU A 255 12.92 16.44 -24.22
C LEU A 255 13.20 15.24 -25.12
N GLY A 256 12.24 14.86 -25.93
CA GLY A 256 12.33 13.77 -26.88
C GLY A 256 12.08 12.38 -26.30
N THR A 257 12.72 11.38 -26.85
CA THR A 257 12.54 9.97 -26.54
C THR A 257 13.37 9.50 -25.34
N ILE A 258 13.10 8.26 -24.90
CA ILE A 258 13.96 7.57 -23.92
C ILE A 258 15.36 7.37 -24.52
N GLY A 259 15.48 7.07 -25.83
CA GLY A 259 16.77 7.01 -26.52
C GLY A 259 17.56 8.35 -26.43
N ASP A 260 16.87 9.50 -26.60
CA ASP A 260 17.48 10.81 -26.37
C ASP A 260 17.95 11.00 -24.93
N LYS A 261 17.18 10.55 -23.97
CA LYS A 261 17.55 10.58 -22.54
C LYS A 261 18.80 9.73 -22.27
N VAL A 262 18.85 8.51 -22.80
CA VAL A 262 20.01 7.61 -22.68
C VAL A 262 21.27 8.28 -23.24
N ARG A 263 21.20 8.93 -24.41
CA ARG A 263 22.32 9.68 -24.98
C ARG A 263 22.79 10.83 -24.09
N ARG A 264 21.88 11.55 -23.44
CA ARG A 264 22.23 12.61 -22.47
C ARG A 264 22.92 12.03 -21.24
N ILE A 265 22.40 10.89 -20.69
CA ILE A 265 23.01 10.18 -19.58
C ILE A 265 24.44 9.78 -19.92
N GLY A 266 24.67 9.19 -21.11
CA GLY A 266 26.01 8.80 -21.58
C GLY A 266 26.99 9.95 -21.60
N ARG A 267 26.61 11.10 -22.19
CA ARG A 267 27.46 12.30 -22.21
C ARG A 267 27.83 12.79 -20.80
N ILE A 268 26.87 12.83 -19.90
CA ILE A 268 27.12 13.27 -18.51
C ILE A 268 28.05 12.28 -17.81
N ALA A 269 27.83 10.99 -17.97
CA ALA A 269 28.66 9.94 -17.40
C ALA A 269 30.12 10.03 -17.88
N GLU A 270 30.33 10.24 -19.18
CA GLU A 270 31.68 10.45 -19.74
C GLU A 270 32.36 11.71 -19.17
N MET A 271 31.63 12.82 -19.05
CA MET A 271 32.16 14.03 -18.42
C MET A 271 32.54 13.81 -16.95
N LEU A 272 31.74 13.05 -16.20
CA LEU A 272 32.04 12.71 -14.81
C LEU A 272 33.29 11.82 -14.71
N CYS A 273 33.42 10.79 -15.55
CA CYS A 273 34.60 9.94 -15.61
C CYS A 273 35.88 10.75 -15.83
N ALA A 274 35.84 11.69 -16.79
CA ALA A 274 36.98 12.58 -17.06
C ALA A 274 37.31 13.47 -15.84
N ARG A 275 36.28 13.99 -15.15
CA ARG A 275 36.50 14.89 -14.00
C ARG A 275 37.07 14.17 -12.78
N VAL A 276 36.67 12.91 -12.54
CA VAL A 276 37.18 12.10 -11.43
C VAL A 276 38.45 11.32 -11.80
N GLN A 277 38.95 11.45 -13.03
CA GLN A 277 40.10 10.73 -13.57
C GLN A 277 39.97 9.21 -13.43
N ALA A 278 38.77 8.67 -13.77
CA ALA A 278 38.52 7.26 -13.73
C ALA A 278 39.48 6.48 -14.62
N ASP A 279 39.83 5.28 -14.19
CA ASP A 279 40.70 4.39 -15.00
C ASP A 279 39.99 3.92 -16.29
N PRO A 280 40.73 3.50 -17.30
CA PRO A 280 40.15 3.13 -18.60
C PRO A 280 39.12 2.02 -18.56
N VAL A 281 39.25 1.05 -17.63
CA VAL A 281 38.31 -0.08 -17.49
C VAL A 281 36.98 0.43 -16.93
N THR A 282 37.04 1.25 -15.88
CA THR A 282 35.86 1.91 -15.31
C THR A 282 35.16 2.80 -16.35
N VAL A 283 35.90 3.55 -17.16
CA VAL A 283 35.33 4.38 -18.24
C VAL A 283 34.59 3.54 -19.27
N GLU A 284 35.14 2.39 -19.67
CA GLU A 284 34.46 1.47 -20.60
C GLU A 284 33.15 0.89 -20.00
N ASP A 285 33.21 0.43 -18.77
CA ASP A 285 32.04 -0.12 -18.08
C ASP A 285 30.92 0.94 -17.87
N VAL A 286 31.30 2.16 -17.48
CA VAL A 286 30.34 3.29 -17.34
C VAL A 286 29.71 3.65 -18.68
N LYS A 287 30.47 3.69 -19.76
CA LYS A 287 29.93 3.93 -21.11
C LYS A 287 28.91 2.87 -21.51
N ARG A 288 29.25 1.59 -21.30
CA ARG A 288 28.34 0.49 -21.62
C ARG A 288 27.09 0.55 -20.73
N ALA A 289 27.25 0.68 -19.43
CA ALA A 289 26.13 0.81 -18.50
C ALA A 289 25.19 1.97 -18.87
N ALA A 290 25.74 3.15 -19.13
CA ALA A 290 24.95 4.32 -19.54
C ALA A 290 24.20 4.11 -20.86
N ALA A 291 24.80 3.39 -21.82
CA ALA A 291 24.18 3.09 -23.11
C ALA A 291 22.96 2.15 -22.98
N ILE A 292 22.99 1.24 -22.01
CA ILE A 292 21.94 0.22 -21.86
C ILE A 292 21.08 0.40 -20.60
N CYS A 293 21.29 1.42 -19.76
CA CYS A 293 20.67 1.57 -18.44
C CYS A 293 19.12 1.61 -18.45
N LYS A 294 18.49 1.77 -19.60
CA LYS A 294 17.03 1.87 -19.75
C LYS A 294 16.43 0.80 -20.67
N PHE A 295 17.21 -0.18 -21.12
CA PHE A 295 16.73 -1.14 -22.11
C PHE A 295 15.59 -2.01 -21.61
N ASP A 296 15.54 -2.28 -20.31
CA ASP A 296 14.49 -3.06 -19.64
C ASP A 296 13.11 -2.39 -19.71
N LEU A 297 13.03 -1.06 -19.89
CA LEU A 297 11.76 -0.37 -20.15
C LEU A 297 11.05 -0.83 -21.43
N ALA A 298 11.76 -1.48 -22.34
CA ALA A 298 11.19 -2.07 -23.56
C ALA A 298 10.72 -3.52 -23.37
N SER A 299 10.94 -4.12 -22.19
CA SER A 299 10.54 -5.47 -21.85
C SER A 299 9.04 -5.55 -21.48
N GLN A 300 8.47 -6.74 -21.67
CA GLN A 300 7.09 -7.01 -21.26
C GLN A 300 6.97 -7.05 -19.74
N MET A 301 8.00 -7.58 -19.07
CA MET A 301 8.04 -7.66 -17.61
C MET A 301 7.96 -6.28 -16.97
N VAL A 302 8.77 -5.31 -17.39
CA VAL A 302 8.75 -3.96 -16.82
C VAL A 302 7.52 -3.17 -17.25
N TYR A 303 6.92 -3.49 -18.41
CA TYR A 303 5.65 -2.91 -18.79
C TYR A 303 4.50 -3.31 -17.85
N GLU A 304 4.46 -4.58 -17.45
CA GLU A 304 3.43 -5.12 -16.54
C GLU A 304 3.76 -4.83 -15.06
N PHE A 305 5.04 -4.81 -14.71
CA PHE A 305 5.57 -4.59 -13.36
C PHE A 305 6.57 -3.41 -13.35
N PRO A 306 6.10 -2.15 -13.43
CA PRO A 306 6.97 -0.98 -13.52
C PRO A 306 7.95 -0.82 -12.34
N GLU A 307 7.61 -1.34 -11.17
CA GLU A 307 8.43 -1.34 -9.97
C GLU A 307 9.69 -2.23 -10.09
N LEU A 308 9.73 -3.11 -11.08
CA LEU A 308 10.88 -3.98 -11.36
C LEU A 308 11.88 -3.37 -12.34
N GLN A 309 11.69 -2.11 -12.78
CA GLN A 309 12.68 -1.42 -13.60
C GLN A 309 14.01 -1.34 -12.86
N GLY A 310 15.10 -1.57 -13.58
CA GLY A 310 16.45 -1.71 -13.02
C GLY A 310 16.74 -3.11 -12.47
N VAL A 311 15.84 -3.70 -11.69
CA VAL A 311 15.96 -5.11 -11.21
C VAL A 311 16.00 -6.06 -12.40
N MET A 312 15.03 -5.95 -13.29
CA MET A 312 14.98 -6.78 -14.51
C MET A 312 16.10 -6.42 -15.48
N GLY A 313 16.47 -5.13 -15.55
CA GLY A 313 17.61 -4.68 -16.34
C GLY A 313 18.92 -5.33 -15.91
N GLU A 314 19.16 -5.45 -14.60
CA GLU A 314 20.33 -6.17 -14.06
C GLU A 314 20.32 -7.65 -14.42
N ASP A 315 19.18 -8.34 -14.20
CA ASP A 315 19.07 -9.77 -14.50
C ASP A 315 19.23 -10.08 -16.00
N TYR A 316 18.53 -9.33 -16.85
CA TYR A 316 18.62 -9.50 -18.30
C TYR A 316 20.01 -9.18 -18.84
N ALA A 317 20.68 -8.16 -18.31
CA ALA A 317 22.06 -7.85 -18.70
C ALA A 317 23.03 -8.98 -18.34
N ARG A 318 22.93 -9.57 -17.15
CA ARG A 318 23.71 -10.75 -16.76
C ARG A 318 23.45 -11.94 -17.70
N LYS A 319 22.18 -12.20 -18.01
CA LYS A 319 21.78 -13.29 -18.92
C LYS A 319 22.28 -13.06 -20.36
N ALA A 320 22.38 -11.80 -20.78
CA ALA A 320 22.93 -11.41 -22.07
C ALA A 320 24.49 -11.45 -22.12
N GLY A 321 25.15 -11.73 -20.98
CA GLY A 321 26.61 -11.83 -20.91
C GLY A 321 27.35 -10.51 -20.68
N GLU A 322 26.66 -9.48 -20.23
CA GLU A 322 27.29 -8.22 -19.82
C GLU A 322 28.18 -8.43 -18.56
N LYS A 323 29.18 -7.56 -18.39
CA LYS A 323 30.03 -7.58 -17.18
C LYS A 323 29.19 -7.32 -15.94
N GLU A 324 29.54 -7.96 -14.82
CA GLU A 324 28.82 -7.80 -13.56
C GLU A 324 28.74 -6.33 -13.11
N THR A 325 29.81 -5.54 -13.29
CA THR A 325 29.85 -4.12 -13.01
C THR A 325 28.84 -3.33 -13.84
N VAL A 326 28.66 -3.69 -15.10
CA VAL A 326 27.68 -3.09 -16.02
C VAL A 326 26.26 -3.46 -15.60
N ALA A 327 26.01 -4.76 -15.37
CA ALA A 327 24.69 -5.24 -14.95
C ALA A 327 24.23 -4.58 -13.65
N ARG A 328 25.12 -4.53 -12.66
CA ARG A 328 24.84 -3.93 -11.38
C ARG A 328 24.57 -2.42 -11.46
N ALA A 329 25.30 -1.70 -12.28
CA ALA A 329 25.10 -0.28 -12.52
C ALA A 329 23.71 0.03 -13.09
N ILE A 330 23.11 -0.91 -13.86
CA ILE A 330 21.73 -0.77 -14.37
C ILE A 330 20.71 -0.78 -13.23
N PHE A 331 20.91 -1.56 -12.20
CA PHE A 331 20.06 -1.53 -11.01
C PHE A 331 20.33 -0.28 -10.17
N GLU A 332 21.59 -0.01 -9.85
CA GLU A 332 21.98 1.04 -8.90
C GLU A 332 21.66 2.46 -9.38
N HIS A 333 21.53 2.71 -10.69
CA HIS A 333 21.21 4.05 -11.18
C HIS A 333 19.76 4.50 -10.88
N TYR A 334 18.93 3.64 -10.33
CA TYR A 334 17.59 3.96 -9.84
C TYR A 334 17.53 4.25 -8.33
N GLN A 335 18.65 4.11 -7.61
CA GLN A 335 18.73 4.26 -6.15
C GLN A 335 19.18 5.68 -5.70
#